data_3433bd5605c352db0d03aefee4adfc95
#
_entry.id   3433bd5605c352db0d03aefee4adfc95
#
_cell.length_a   1.000
_cell.length_b   1.000
_cell.length_c   1.000
_cell.angle_alpha   90.00
_cell.angle_beta   90.00
_cell.angle_gamma   90.00
#
_symmetry.space_group_name_H-M   'P 1'
#
loop_
_entity.id
_entity.type
_entity.pdbx_description
1 polymer ?
#
loop_
_entity_poly.entity_id
_entity_poly.type
_entity_poly.pdbx_seq_one_letter_code
_entity_poly.pdbx_strand_id
1 'polypeptide(L)'
;MSRQLENAGGEIVKFLNKHKENKYLLIIEGQASMNGPQWMDRNYVLSFQRAENLMKFWMTSANLHFPNNVEVQIAGSGDGRLNINSMRDPVNEKNQRFLIHIIPKNIFKE
;
A
#
# COMPACT_ATOMS: atom_id res chain seq x y z
N MET A 1 1.46 3.29 -14.78
CA MET A 1 2.09 2.37 -13.83
C MET A 1 2.43 1.05 -14.50
N SER A 2 3.28 0.25 -13.89
CA SER A 2 3.85 -0.93 -14.52
C SER A 2 2.90 -2.11 -14.58
N ARG A 3 3.18 -3.03 -15.49
CA ARG A 3 2.50 -4.33 -15.57
C ARG A 3 2.69 -5.13 -14.29
N GLN A 4 3.84 -4.99 -13.62
CA GLN A 4 4.09 -5.67 -12.35
C GLN A 4 3.07 -5.28 -11.29
N LEU A 5 2.73 -3.99 -11.17
CA LEU A 5 1.73 -3.50 -10.23
C LEU A 5 0.32 -3.95 -10.61
N GLU A 6 0.02 -3.98 -11.90
CA GLU A 6 -1.25 -4.51 -12.39
C GLU A 6 -1.40 -5.99 -12.05
N ASN A 7 -0.35 -6.79 -12.28
CA ASN A 7 -0.35 -8.21 -11.98
C ASN A 7 -0.48 -8.46 -10.47
N ALA A 8 0.20 -7.67 -9.66
CA ALA A 8 0.10 -7.78 -8.20
C ALA A 8 -1.34 -7.55 -7.74
N GLY A 9 -2.00 -6.53 -8.26
CA GLY A 9 -3.40 -6.26 -7.95
C GLY A 9 -4.31 -7.42 -8.37
N GLY A 10 -4.09 -7.98 -9.55
CA GLY A 10 -4.85 -9.13 -10.04
C GLY A 10 -4.70 -10.37 -9.16
N GLU A 11 -3.49 -10.65 -8.68
CA GLU A 11 -3.24 -11.77 -7.77
C GLU A 11 -3.92 -11.56 -6.41
N ILE A 12 -3.96 -10.33 -5.92
CA ILE A 12 -4.68 -10.01 -4.69
C ILE A 12 -6.17 -10.29 -4.84
N VAL A 13 -6.77 -9.86 -5.95
CA VAL A 13 -8.20 -10.12 -6.22
C VAL A 13 -8.47 -11.62 -6.28
N LYS A 14 -7.60 -12.40 -6.92
CA LYS A 14 -7.73 -13.86 -6.96
C LYS A 14 -7.68 -14.47 -5.56
N PHE A 15 -6.74 -14.03 -4.73
CA PHE A 15 -6.61 -14.51 -3.35
C PHE A 15 -7.89 -14.23 -2.57
N LEU A 16 -8.41 -13.01 -2.66
CA LEU A 16 -9.62 -12.61 -1.93
C LEU A 16 -10.84 -13.43 -2.38
N ASN A 17 -10.95 -13.70 -3.67
CA ASN A 17 -12.05 -14.50 -4.22
C ASN A 17 -11.98 -15.96 -3.81
N LYS A 18 -10.78 -16.49 -3.54
CA LYS A 18 -10.60 -17.86 -3.04
C LYS A 18 -10.90 -18.00 -1.56
N HIS A 19 -10.90 -16.90 -0.81
CA HIS A 19 -11.05 -16.90 0.65
C HIS A 19 -12.22 -16.03 1.09
N LYS A 20 -13.35 -16.18 0.42
CA LYS A 20 -14.55 -15.34 0.67
C LYS A 20 -15.16 -15.54 2.04
N GLU A 21 -14.85 -16.64 2.72
CA GLU A 21 -15.30 -16.92 4.09
C GLU A 21 -14.58 -16.02 5.11
N ASN A 22 -13.49 -15.41 4.74
CA ASN A 22 -12.70 -14.54 5.62
C ASN A 22 -12.85 -13.08 5.19
N LYS A 23 -12.59 -12.17 6.13
CA LYS A 23 -12.57 -10.73 5.88
C LYS A 23 -11.15 -10.20 6.05
N TYR A 24 -10.79 -9.25 5.20
CA TYR A 24 -9.42 -8.74 5.15
C TYR A 24 -9.38 -7.23 5.13
N LEU A 25 -8.27 -6.70 5.63
CA LEU A 25 -7.87 -5.32 5.44
C LEU A 25 -6.68 -5.31 4.46
N LEU A 26 -6.83 -4.58 3.38
CA LEU A 26 -5.77 -4.37 2.40
C LEU A 26 -5.22 -2.97 2.59
N ILE A 27 -3.96 -2.86 2.97
CA ILE A 27 -3.30 -1.55 3.12
C ILE A 27 -2.31 -1.38 1.98
N ILE A 28 -2.50 -0.32 1.22
CA ILE A 28 -1.54 0.13 0.22
C ILE A 28 -0.68 1.19 0.89
N GLU A 29 0.57 0.86 1.16
CA GLU A 29 1.52 1.78 1.80
C GLU A 29 2.48 2.32 0.76
N GLY A 30 2.53 3.65 0.63
CA GLY A 30 3.56 4.31 -0.15
C GLY A 30 4.75 4.67 0.73
N GLN A 31 5.94 4.59 0.17
CA GLN A 31 7.18 5.00 0.82
C GLN A 31 7.90 6.03 -0.04
N ALA A 32 8.72 6.85 0.61
CA ALA A 32 9.56 7.84 -0.05
C ALA A 32 11.01 7.66 0.40
N SER A 33 11.94 8.09 -0.44
CA SER A 33 13.35 8.12 -0.05
C SER A 33 13.61 9.33 0.85
N MET A 34 14.64 9.19 1.72
CA MET A 34 15.02 10.22 2.66
C MET A 34 15.88 11.28 1.96
N ASN A 35 15.62 12.54 2.29
CA ASN A 35 16.42 13.69 1.89
C ASN A 35 16.58 14.62 3.10
N GLY A 36 16.91 15.90 2.89
CA GLY A 36 17.16 16.81 4.01
C GLY A 36 16.01 16.89 5.02
N PRO A 37 16.31 17.27 6.29
CA PRO A 37 15.30 17.30 7.36
C PRO A 37 14.09 18.17 7.03
N GLN A 38 14.28 19.22 6.25
CA GLN A 38 13.22 20.15 5.86
C GLN A 38 12.15 19.50 4.97
N TRP A 39 12.42 18.31 4.41
CA TRP A 39 11.51 17.63 3.51
C TRP A 39 10.68 16.53 4.18
N MET A 40 10.80 16.36 5.49
CA MET A 40 10.11 15.27 6.20
C MET A 40 8.61 15.30 5.98
N ASP A 41 7.98 16.44 6.19
CA ASP A 41 6.52 16.58 6.03
C ASP A 41 6.10 16.33 4.59
N ARG A 42 6.86 16.86 3.62
CA ARG A 42 6.59 16.66 2.21
C ARG A 42 6.69 15.18 1.84
N ASN A 43 7.64 14.45 2.43
CA ASN A 43 7.81 13.03 2.14
C ASN A 43 6.64 12.19 2.64
N TYR A 44 6.00 12.57 3.76
CA TYR A 44 4.75 11.94 4.17
C TYR A 44 3.64 12.18 3.16
N VAL A 45 3.45 13.40 2.72
CA VAL A 45 2.44 13.72 1.70
C VAL A 45 2.71 12.98 0.40
N LEU A 46 3.97 12.99 -0.06
CA LEU A 46 4.35 12.33 -1.30
C LEU A 46 4.11 10.81 -1.25
N SER A 47 4.47 10.18 -0.12
CA SER A 47 4.27 8.74 0.04
C SER A 47 2.78 8.37 0.06
N PHE A 48 1.94 9.20 0.70
CA PHE A 48 0.50 9.02 0.66
C PHE A 48 -0.06 9.16 -0.76
N GLN A 49 0.38 10.18 -1.49
CA GLN A 49 -0.05 10.39 -2.87
C GLN A 49 0.32 9.22 -3.79
N ARG A 50 1.47 8.59 -3.56
CA ARG A 50 1.86 7.39 -4.30
C ARG A 50 0.89 6.25 -4.04
N ALA A 51 0.52 6.02 -2.79
CA ALA A 51 -0.45 4.99 -2.45
C ALA A 51 -1.82 5.27 -3.07
N GLU A 52 -2.27 6.52 -3.03
CA GLU A 52 -3.52 6.94 -3.66
C GLU A 52 -3.50 6.71 -5.17
N ASN A 53 -2.39 7.04 -5.83
CA ASN A 53 -2.24 6.85 -7.27
C ASN A 53 -2.29 5.37 -7.65
N LEU A 54 -1.69 4.49 -6.85
CA LEU A 54 -1.78 3.06 -7.09
C LEU A 54 -3.20 2.54 -6.94
N MET A 55 -3.90 2.96 -5.89
CA MET A 55 -5.30 2.60 -5.70
C MET A 55 -6.15 3.02 -6.90
N LYS A 56 -5.99 4.26 -7.34
CA LYS A 56 -6.73 4.78 -8.51
C LYS A 56 -6.41 4.01 -9.78
N PHE A 57 -5.13 3.66 -9.98
CA PHE A 57 -4.71 2.87 -11.14
C PHE A 57 -5.40 1.50 -11.15
N TRP A 58 -5.43 0.82 -10.00
CA TRP A 58 -6.08 -0.49 -9.91
C TRP A 58 -7.57 -0.40 -10.21
N MET A 59 -8.25 0.64 -9.72
CA MET A 59 -9.70 0.78 -9.85
C MET A 59 -10.14 1.35 -11.19
N THR A 60 -9.27 2.03 -11.92
CA THR A 60 -9.59 2.64 -13.21
C THR A 60 -8.90 1.93 -14.37
N SER A 61 -7.60 2.19 -14.58
CA SER A 61 -6.87 1.69 -15.76
C SER A 61 -6.76 0.18 -15.78
N ALA A 62 -6.49 -0.46 -14.64
CA ALA A 62 -6.43 -1.91 -14.53
C ALA A 62 -7.82 -2.55 -14.39
N ASN A 63 -8.82 -1.74 -14.08
CA ASN A 63 -10.23 -2.15 -13.95
C ASN A 63 -10.41 -3.36 -13.02
N LEU A 64 -9.73 -3.35 -11.88
CA LEU A 64 -9.84 -4.41 -10.89
C LEU A 64 -11.09 -4.21 -10.04
N HIS A 65 -11.78 -5.29 -9.75
CA HIS A 65 -12.97 -5.31 -8.90
C HIS A 65 -12.66 -6.08 -7.62
N PHE A 66 -12.46 -5.36 -6.54
CA PHE A 66 -12.23 -5.97 -5.24
C PHE A 66 -13.54 -6.53 -4.69
N PRO A 67 -13.54 -7.79 -4.21
CA PRO A 67 -14.75 -8.39 -3.66
C PRO A 67 -15.14 -7.75 -2.32
N ASN A 68 -16.32 -8.10 -1.83
CA ASN A 68 -16.88 -7.46 -0.62
C ASN A 68 -16.28 -7.97 0.70
N ASN A 69 -15.34 -8.90 0.66
CA ASN A 69 -14.65 -9.39 1.84
C ASN A 69 -13.34 -8.64 2.15
N VAL A 70 -13.15 -7.48 1.55
CA VAL A 70 -11.97 -6.65 1.78
C VAL A 70 -12.36 -5.19 1.99
N GLU A 71 -11.64 -4.54 2.89
CA GLU A 71 -11.67 -3.10 3.05
C GLU A 71 -10.30 -2.56 2.67
N VAL A 72 -10.26 -1.57 1.77
CA VAL A 72 -9.02 -1.02 1.24
C VAL A 72 -8.68 0.27 1.96
N GLN A 73 -7.46 0.35 2.47
CA GLN A 73 -6.91 1.56 3.07
C GLN A 73 -5.63 1.97 2.35
N ILE A 74 -5.35 3.25 2.35
CA ILE A 74 -4.10 3.79 1.84
C ILE A 74 -3.35 4.47 2.97
N ALA A 75 -2.02 4.38 2.94
CA ALA A 75 -1.16 4.93 3.98
C ALA A 75 0.10 5.50 3.35
N GLY A 76 0.62 6.57 3.96
CA GLY A 76 1.91 7.13 3.62
C GLY A 76 2.83 7.02 4.82
N SER A 77 3.95 6.31 4.68
CA SER A 77 4.91 6.13 5.77
C SER A 77 6.12 7.08 5.66
N GLY A 78 6.06 8.03 4.73
CA GLY A 78 7.11 9.03 4.58
C GLY A 78 8.44 8.43 4.17
N ASP A 79 9.52 8.96 4.73
CA ASP A 79 10.88 8.50 4.43
C ASP A 79 11.48 7.60 5.52
N GLY A 80 10.70 7.25 6.53
CA GLY A 80 11.11 6.31 7.58
C GLY A 80 12.02 6.88 8.66
N ARG A 81 12.33 8.17 8.65
CA ARG A 81 13.31 8.74 9.61
C ARG A 81 12.83 8.72 11.05
N LEU A 82 11.52 8.70 11.28
CA LEU A 82 10.96 8.60 12.63
C LEU A 82 11.01 7.18 13.19
N ASN A 83 11.39 6.21 12.35
CA ASN A 83 11.36 4.80 12.72
C ASN A 83 12.53 4.08 12.06
N ILE A 84 13.72 4.30 12.62
CA ILE A 84 14.99 3.87 12.02
C ILE A 84 15.14 2.35 11.89
N ASN A 85 14.35 1.57 12.64
CA ASN A 85 14.34 0.11 12.54
C ASN A 85 13.20 -0.39 11.66
N SER A 86 12.60 0.48 10.86
CA SER A 86 11.53 0.11 9.95
C SER A 86 12.06 -0.75 8.81
N MET A 87 11.14 -1.36 8.06
CA MET A 87 11.47 -2.19 6.90
C MET A 87 11.86 -1.31 5.71
N ARG A 88 13.00 -0.64 5.83
CA ARG A 88 13.55 0.21 4.78
C ARG A 88 14.72 -0.49 4.11
N ASP A 89 14.86 -0.26 2.80
CA ASP A 89 16.01 -0.73 2.07
C ASP A 89 17.24 0.11 2.48
N PRO A 90 18.43 -0.50 2.69
CA PRO A 90 19.64 0.25 2.97
C PRO A 90 20.01 1.24 1.87
N VAL A 91 19.64 0.96 0.62
CA VAL A 91 19.83 1.89 -0.50
C VAL A 91 18.63 2.84 -0.56
N ASN A 92 18.85 4.10 -0.23
CA ASN A 92 17.79 5.08 -0.03
C ASN A 92 16.83 5.20 -1.22
N GLU A 93 17.35 5.21 -2.45
CA GLU A 93 16.52 5.37 -3.65
C GLU A 93 15.54 4.22 -3.85
N LYS A 94 15.83 3.04 -3.31
CA LYS A 94 14.95 1.88 -3.38
C LYS A 94 13.73 2.00 -2.48
N ASN A 95 13.69 3.00 -1.61
CA ASN A 95 12.54 3.27 -0.75
C ASN A 95 11.42 4.06 -1.45
N GLN A 96 11.60 4.40 -2.72
CA GLN A 96 10.52 4.94 -3.55
C GLN A 96 9.66 3.78 -4.08
N ARG A 97 8.89 3.17 -3.21
CA ARG A 97 8.20 1.91 -3.48
C ARG A 97 6.87 1.81 -2.76
N PHE A 98 6.17 0.70 -3.02
CA PHE A 98 4.94 0.35 -2.33
C PHE A 98 5.14 -0.90 -1.49
N LEU A 99 4.45 -0.96 -0.36
CA LEU A 99 4.27 -2.18 0.43
C LEU A 99 2.79 -2.48 0.49
N ILE A 100 2.44 -3.75 0.29
CA ILE A 100 1.04 -4.18 0.32
C ILE A 100 0.88 -5.11 1.52
N HIS A 101 -0.08 -4.78 2.38
CA HIS A 101 -0.38 -5.57 3.57
C HIS A 101 -1.78 -6.14 3.43
N ILE A 102 -1.90 -7.46 3.55
CA ILE A 102 -3.19 -8.15 3.60
C ILE A 102 -3.33 -8.73 4.98
N ILE A 103 -4.26 -8.19 5.76
CA ILE A 103 -4.42 -8.50 7.18
C ILE A 103 -5.81 -9.09 7.40
N PRO A 104 -5.92 -10.29 7.99
CA PRO A 104 -7.22 -10.83 8.38
C PRO A 104 -7.89 -9.90 9.38
N LYS A 105 -9.19 -9.60 9.15
CA LYS A 105 -9.97 -8.78 10.06
C LYS A 105 -10.68 -9.67 11.07
N ASN A 106 -10.43 -9.40 12.34
CA ASN A 106 -11.19 -9.99 13.43
C ASN A 106 -12.15 -8.93 13.96
N ILE A 107 -13.44 -9.20 13.87
CA ILE A 107 -14.47 -8.26 14.31
C ILE A 107 -14.99 -8.71 15.67
N PHE A 108 -14.79 -7.86 16.68
CA PHE A 108 -15.30 -8.09 18.02
C PHE A 108 -16.49 -7.16 18.25
N LYS A 109 -17.61 -7.72 18.64
CA LYS A 109 -18.81 -6.94 18.96
C LYS A 109 -19.06 -7.01 20.47
N GLU A 110 -19.27 -5.86 21.07
CA GLU A 110 -19.63 -5.74 22.48
C GLU A 110 -21.15 -5.70 22.68
#